data_72de4c67c2f62cb178a2b83db80b958d
#
_entry.id   72de4c67c2f62cb178a2b83db80b958d
#
_cell.length_a   1.000
_cell.length_b   1.000
_cell.length_c   1.000
_cell.angle_alpha   90.00
_cell.angle_beta   90.00
_cell.angle_gamma   90.00
#
_symmetry.space_group_name_H-M   'P 1'
#
loop_
_entity.id
_entity.type
_entity.pdbx_description
1 polymer ?
#
loop_
_entity_poly.entity_id
_entity_poly.type
_entity_poly.pdbx_seq_one_letter_code
_entity_poly.pdbx_strand_id
1 'polypeptide(L)'
;MSAVTMINCCLILSACLLSSQAVWSQRVRVEPEVTAYPNGSVNLRCEFTNSGSTKLTQVSWMFERVEGDRHNIAVFHPQYGASFPNKDFDGRVSFTQGSLENPSIRIDKLRMADAGRYICEYATYPSGNEQGTTTLIMLAKPRNSATAIPVRASSSEVVVASCEAAQGKPEATISWITTIAGRYNHTSVPERDGTVTVKSEYRMIPTPAENGKEITCLVNQRTQIEPKAFALKLVVEYPPIVTIEGYDNNWYMGRTDAVLTCQADANPAPTDVSWTVASGQFPPSVRVDQNRLLVRKVDETVNTTFVCEVKNSLGSGKKELVAMVIDQPLPAQARSVGPVIGGIIAAIIILCLIGAGVAMYHKRRQSVENGEGPPKHKPPPPMKSGSSTEILNKPQDKTTSITETQPLSNYETNYYETNSAEPVTDLDDDNTGPPANGGTPTVWDGSGHPPEKDDTTDETLPPYEPADQNDVEANYTNVAREESFVSKPMLV
;
A
#
# COMPACT_ATOMS: atom_id res chain seq x y z
N MET A 1 -52.11 38.89 -0.83
CA MET A 1 -51.59 38.18 -2.03
C MET A 1 -52.59 38.33 -3.15
N SER A 2 -52.18 38.90 -4.29
CA SER A 2 -53.06 39.22 -5.42
C SER A 2 -53.54 37.92 -6.10
N ALA A 3 -54.79 37.88 -6.56
CA ALA A 3 -55.40 36.76 -7.28
C ALA A 3 -54.54 36.27 -8.44
N VAL A 4 -53.79 37.16 -9.08
CA VAL A 4 -52.82 36.86 -10.15
C VAL A 4 -51.68 36.00 -9.68
N THR A 5 -51.17 36.16 -8.45
CA THR A 5 -50.09 35.34 -7.87
C THR A 5 -50.55 33.90 -7.56
N MET A 6 -51.78 33.73 -7.11
CA MET A 6 -52.38 32.42 -6.88
C MET A 6 -52.62 31.66 -8.19
N ILE A 7 -53.10 32.34 -9.24
CA ILE A 7 -53.31 31.72 -10.57
C ILE A 7 -51.96 31.26 -11.19
N ASN A 8 -50.91 32.10 -11.11
CA ASN A 8 -49.58 31.71 -11.60
C ASN A 8 -48.97 30.56 -10.77
N CYS A 9 -49.17 30.50 -9.48
CA CYS A 9 -48.70 29.37 -8.65
C CYS A 9 -49.44 28.08 -8.95
N CYS A 10 -50.76 28.13 -9.21
CA CYS A 10 -51.53 26.96 -9.63
C CYS A 10 -51.17 26.49 -11.03
N LEU A 11 -50.87 27.40 -11.99
CA LEU A 11 -50.41 27.04 -13.33
C LEU A 11 -49.01 26.40 -13.31
N ILE A 12 -48.10 26.89 -12.48
CA ILE A 12 -46.79 26.29 -12.31
C ILE A 12 -46.88 24.90 -11.64
N LEU A 13 -47.70 24.76 -10.60
CA LEU A 13 -47.95 23.45 -9.96
C LEU A 13 -48.63 22.45 -10.91
N SER A 14 -49.57 22.90 -11.76
CA SER A 14 -50.21 22.07 -12.78
C SER A 14 -49.22 21.67 -13.86
N ALA A 15 -48.33 22.54 -14.31
CA ALA A 15 -47.29 22.25 -15.28
C ALA A 15 -46.24 21.25 -14.70
N CYS A 16 -45.88 21.39 -13.42
CA CYS A 16 -44.99 20.45 -12.73
C CYS A 16 -45.65 19.07 -12.52
N LEU A 17 -46.95 19.01 -12.27
CA LEU A 17 -47.68 17.74 -12.16
C LEU A 17 -47.88 17.05 -13.51
N LEU A 18 -47.99 17.80 -14.63
CA LEU A 18 -48.07 17.25 -15.97
C LEU A 18 -46.71 16.79 -16.52
N SER A 19 -45.59 17.37 -16.06
CA SER A 19 -44.25 16.94 -16.44
C SER A 19 -43.76 15.68 -15.71
N SER A 20 -44.43 15.25 -14.65
CA SER A 20 -44.06 14.06 -13.86
C SER A 20 -44.63 12.73 -14.41
N GLN A 21 -45.37 12.74 -15.51
CA GLN A 21 -46.11 11.56 -16.00
C GLN A 21 -45.48 10.80 -17.17
N ALA A 22 -44.25 11.09 -17.60
CA ALA A 22 -43.62 10.36 -18.69
C ALA A 22 -42.41 9.55 -18.23
N VAL A 23 -42.53 8.78 -17.13
CA VAL A 23 -41.65 7.65 -16.93
C VAL A 23 -42.15 6.52 -17.82
N TRP A 24 -41.65 6.45 -19.04
CA TRP A 24 -41.81 5.27 -19.89
C TRP A 24 -41.15 4.12 -19.15
N SER A 25 -41.96 3.26 -18.53
CA SER A 25 -41.46 2.04 -17.94
C SER A 25 -40.84 1.20 -19.02
N GLN A 26 -39.51 1.07 -19.01
CA GLN A 26 -38.78 0.21 -19.94
C GLN A 26 -39.30 -1.21 -19.77
N ARG A 27 -39.91 -1.77 -20.85
CA ARG A 27 -40.49 -3.12 -20.79
C ARG A 27 -39.47 -4.24 -20.91
N VAL A 28 -38.28 -3.94 -21.47
CA VAL A 28 -37.16 -4.89 -21.51
C VAL A 28 -36.31 -4.73 -20.26
N ARG A 29 -36.32 -5.71 -19.41
CA ARG A 29 -35.57 -5.72 -18.18
C ARG A 29 -34.25 -6.46 -18.37
N VAL A 30 -33.14 -5.78 -18.10
CA VAL A 30 -31.77 -6.29 -18.14
C VAL A 30 -31.00 -5.86 -16.91
N GLU A 31 -29.87 -6.49 -16.62
CA GLU A 31 -28.88 -5.99 -15.65
C GLU A 31 -28.01 -4.94 -16.36
N PRO A 32 -27.92 -3.68 -15.88
CA PRO A 32 -27.19 -2.63 -16.58
C PRO A 32 -25.70 -2.93 -16.73
N GLU A 33 -25.10 -3.60 -15.74
CA GLU A 33 -23.68 -3.92 -15.69
C GLU A 33 -23.46 -5.31 -15.11
N VAL A 34 -22.62 -6.09 -15.75
CA VAL A 34 -22.18 -7.41 -15.26
C VAL A 34 -20.67 -7.49 -15.35
N THR A 35 -20.04 -8.07 -14.33
CA THR A 35 -18.59 -8.27 -14.29
C THR A 35 -18.25 -9.75 -14.44
N ALA A 36 -17.18 -10.06 -15.18
CA ALA A 36 -16.71 -11.44 -15.35
C ALA A 36 -15.18 -11.50 -15.52
N TYR A 37 -14.65 -12.72 -15.41
CA TYR A 37 -13.23 -13.01 -15.60
C TYR A 37 -12.99 -13.82 -16.88
N PRO A 38 -11.81 -13.71 -17.50
CA PRO A 38 -11.42 -14.55 -18.63
C PRO A 38 -11.49 -16.04 -18.28
N ASN A 39 -11.82 -16.85 -19.29
CA ASN A 39 -12.03 -18.31 -19.19
C ASN A 39 -13.26 -18.71 -18.34
N GLY A 40 -13.94 -17.79 -17.71
CA GLY A 40 -15.21 -18.02 -17.02
C GLY A 40 -16.40 -18.03 -17.95
N SER A 41 -17.59 -17.91 -17.36
CA SER A 41 -18.85 -17.76 -18.06
C SER A 41 -19.67 -16.64 -17.45
N VAL A 42 -20.61 -16.08 -18.22
CA VAL A 42 -21.54 -15.06 -17.77
C VAL A 42 -22.94 -15.36 -18.30
N ASN A 43 -23.95 -15.08 -17.47
CA ASN A 43 -25.34 -15.08 -17.89
C ASN A 43 -25.78 -13.62 -18.06
N LEU A 44 -26.22 -13.27 -19.25
CA LEU A 44 -26.83 -11.98 -19.54
C LEU A 44 -28.34 -12.15 -19.49
N ARG A 45 -28.96 -11.51 -18.51
CA ARG A 45 -30.42 -11.61 -18.31
C ARG A 45 -31.13 -10.65 -19.21
N CYS A 46 -32.21 -11.11 -19.83
CA CYS A 46 -33.17 -10.31 -20.58
C CYS A 46 -34.56 -10.87 -20.37
N GLU A 47 -35.49 -10.03 -20.01
CA GLU A 47 -36.88 -10.40 -19.73
C GLU A 47 -37.80 -9.29 -20.26
N PHE A 48 -38.90 -9.69 -20.88
CA PHE A 48 -39.93 -8.76 -21.29
C PHE A 48 -41.04 -8.72 -20.26
N THR A 49 -41.20 -7.54 -19.63
CA THR A 49 -42.19 -7.34 -18.59
C THR A 49 -43.49 -6.75 -19.14
N ASN A 50 -44.61 -7.27 -18.70
CA ASN A 50 -45.96 -6.75 -19.01
C ASN A 50 -46.25 -6.65 -20.51
N SER A 51 -46.24 -7.80 -21.21
CA SER A 51 -46.56 -7.88 -22.64
C SER A 51 -47.96 -7.36 -22.99
N GLY A 52 -48.92 -7.47 -22.08
CA GLY A 52 -50.31 -7.00 -22.32
C GLY A 52 -50.85 -7.51 -23.65
N SER A 53 -51.25 -6.57 -24.53
CA SER A 53 -51.67 -6.85 -25.92
C SER A 53 -50.52 -6.90 -26.91
N THR A 54 -49.26 -6.68 -26.48
CA THR A 54 -48.10 -6.69 -27.36
C THR A 54 -47.69 -8.11 -27.70
N LYS A 55 -47.63 -8.41 -29.01
CA LYS A 55 -47.15 -9.72 -29.48
C LYS A 55 -45.64 -9.66 -29.67
N LEU A 56 -44.90 -10.56 -28.99
CA LEU A 56 -43.46 -10.76 -29.20
C LEU A 56 -43.25 -11.64 -30.43
N THR A 57 -42.41 -11.24 -31.35
CA THR A 57 -42.20 -11.97 -32.62
C THR A 57 -40.81 -12.58 -32.71
N GLN A 58 -39.79 -11.86 -32.25
CA GLN A 58 -38.39 -12.29 -32.30
C GLN A 58 -37.61 -11.57 -31.20
N VAL A 59 -36.52 -12.16 -30.77
CA VAL A 59 -35.49 -11.49 -29.95
C VAL A 59 -34.12 -11.66 -30.59
N SER A 60 -33.34 -10.58 -30.57
CA SER A 60 -31.95 -10.55 -31.06
C SER A 60 -31.03 -10.03 -30.00
N TRP A 61 -29.94 -10.76 -29.72
CA TRP A 61 -28.85 -10.29 -28.95
C TRP A 61 -27.76 -9.76 -29.88
N MET A 62 -27.35 -8.51 -29.63
CA MET A 62 -26.30 -7.84 -30.41
C MET A 62 -25.12 -7.53 -29.47
N PHE A 63 -23.94 -7.69 -30.01
CA PHE A 63 -22.70 -7.26 -29.36
C PHE A 63 -22.18 -5.98 -30.01
N GLU A 64 -21.83 -4.99 -29.20
CA GLU A 64 -21.34 -3.69 -29.63
C GLU A 64 -20.05 -3.40 -28.83
N ARG A 65 -18.91 -3.57 -29.49
CA ARG A 65 -17.60 -3.26 -28.89
C ARG A 65 -17.27 -1.78 -28.95
N VAL A 66 -17.56 -1.19 -30.12
CA VAL A 66 -17.41 0.23 -30.40
C VAL A 66 -18.81 0.77 -30.70
N GLU A 67 -19.09 1.96 -30.21
CA GLU A 67 -20.40 2.56 -30.39
C GLU A 67 -20.82 2.60 -31.87
N GLY A 68 -22.01 2.08 -32.15
CA GLY A 68 -22.57 1.99 -33.50
C GLY A 68 -22.23 0.72 -34.28
N ASP A 69 -21.21 -0.04 -33.87
CA ASP A 69 -20.79 -1.29 -34.54
C ASP A 69 -21.48 -2.51 -33.91
N ARG A 70 -22.72 -2.77 -34.31
CA ARG A 70 -23.58 -3.81 -33.73
C ARG A 70 -23.58 -5.07 -34.59
N HIS A 71 -23.28 -6.20 -33.96
CA HIS A 71 -23.29 -7.51 -34.60
C HIS A 71 -24.22 -8.47 -33.85
N ASN A 72 -25.13 -9.13 -34.57
CA ASN A 72 -25.96 -10.17 -33.98
C ASN A 72 -25.12 -11.36 -33.55
N ILE A 73 -25.27 -11.77 -32.29
CA ILE A 73 -24.58 -12.92 -31.69
C ILE A 73 -25.51 -14.10 -31.43
N ALA A 74 -26.79 -13.82 -31.14
CA ALA A 74 -27.82 -14.83 -30.95
C ALA A 74 -29.17 -14.26 -31.38
N VAL A 75 -29.98 -15.05 -32.09
CA VAL A 75 -31.34 -14.69 -32.51
C VAL A 75 -32.25 -15.87 -32.18
N PHE A 76 -33.42 -15.58 -31.59
CA PHE A 76 -34.44 -16.58 -31.32
C PHE A 76 -35.77 -16.18 -31.98
N HIS A 77 -36.30 -17.10 -32.75
CA HIS A 77 -37.62 -16.97 -33.38
C HIS A 77 -38.46 -18.21 -33.06
N PRO A 78 -39.75 -18.07 -32.66
CA PRO A 78 -40.56 -19.21 -32.23
C PRO A 78 -40.72 -20.30 -33.29
N GLN A 79 -40.75 -19.89 -34.59
CA GLN A 79 -40.93 -20.81 -35.70
C GLN A 79 -39.61 -21.41 -36.21
N TYR A 80 -38.52 -20.63 -36.19
CA TYR A 80 -37.22 -21.03 -36.76
C TYR A 80 -36.18 -21.45 -35.72
N GLY A 81 -36.52 -21.28 -34.43
CA GLY A 81 -35.62 -21.62 -33.35
C GLY A 81 -34.48 -20.63 -33.11
N ALA A 82 -33.42 -21.11 -32.48
CA ALA A 82 -32.22 -20.34 -32.16
C ALA A 82 -31.20 -20.35 -33.32
N SER A 83 -30.55 -19.20 -33.56
CA SER A 83 -29.47 -19.02 -34.53
C SER A 83 -28.34 -18.20 -33.91
N PHE A 84 -27.09 -18.55 -34.25
CA PHE A 84 -25.86 -17.90 -33.71
C PHE A 84 -24.97 -17.44 -34.88
N PRO A 85 -25.27 -16.26 -35.48
CA PRO A 85 -24.65 -15.85 -36.74
C PRO A 85 -23.20 -15.36 -36.63
N ASN A 86 -22.71 -15.06 -35.42
CA ASN A 86 -21.38 -14.48 -35.21
C ASN A 86 -20.33 -15.55 -34.95
N LYS A 87 -19.29 -15.62 -35.81
CA LYS A 87 -18.21 -16.61 -35.72
C LYS A 87 -17.34 -16.46 -34.46
N ASP A 88 -17.19 -15.23 -33.93
CA ASP A 88 -16.37 -15.01 -32.73
C ASP A 88 -17.02 -15.61 -31.48
N PHE A 89 -18.33 -15.77 -31.50
CA PHE A 89 -19.14 -16.36 -30.44
C PHE A 89 -19.60 -17.80 -30.72
N ASP A 90 -19.17 -18.37 -31.84
CA ASP A 90 -19.56 -19.74 -32.22
C ASP A 90 -19.16 -20.77 -31.18
N GLY A 91 -20.11 -21.62 -30.78
CA GLY A 91 -19.93 -22.65 -29.75
C GLY A 91 -19.70 -22.09 -28.33
N ARG A 92 -19.81 -20.75 -28.14
CA ARG A 92 -19.66 -20.12 -26.82
C ARG A 92 -20.94 -19.49 -26.28
N VAL A 93 -21.92 -19.17 -27.14
CA VAL A 93 -23.20 -18.56 -26.78
C VAL A 93 -24.30 -19.58 -26.85
N SER A 94 -25.20 -19.56 -25.87
CA SER A 94 -26.42 -20.36 -25.85
C SER A 94 -27.54 -19.62 -25.14
N PHE A 95 -28.79 -19.86 -25.52
CA PHE A 95 -29.93 -19.41 -24.74
C PHE A 95 -30.09 -20.28 -23.49
N THR A 96 -30.35 -19.64 -22.35
CA THR A 96 -30.60 -20.36 -21.10
C THR A 96 -31.99 -21.00 -21.09
N GLN A 97 -32.95 -20.34 -21.72
CA GLN A 97 -34.31 -20.82 -21.99
C GLN A 97 -34.69 -20.43 -23.40
N GLY A 98 -35.19 -21.40 -24.18
CA GLY A 98 -35.61 -21.14 -25.56
C GLY A 98 -37.03 -20.55 -25.57
N SER A 99 -37.24 -19.37 -25.03
CA SER A 99 -38.53 -18.67 -25.02
C SER A 99 -38.37 -17.18 -25.30
N LEU A 100 -39.44 -16.55 -25.79
CA LEU A 100 -39.47 -15.10 -25.99
C LEU A 100 -39.63 -14.32 -24.69
N GLU A 101 -40.21 -14.92 -23.65
CA GLU A 101 -40.42 -14.27 -22.35
C GLU A 101 -39.12 -14.12 -21.59
N ASN A 102 -38.22 -15.12 -21.72
CA ASN A 102 -36.90 -15.11 -21.07
C ASN A 102 -35.82 -15.59 -22.04
N PRO A 103 -35.36 -14.75 -22.98
CA PRO A 103 -34.31 -15.08 -23.91
C PRO A 103 -32.91 -14.77 -23.36
N SER A 104 -32.71 -14.92 -22.07
CA SER A 104 -31.40 -14.76 -21.45
C SER A 104 -30.37 -15.68 -22.09
N ILE A 105 -29.15 -15.20 -22.28
CA ILE A 105 -28.06 -15.96 -22.86
C ILE A 105 -26.95 -16.23 -21.87
N ARG A 106 -26.24 -17.34 -22.10
CA ARG A 106 -25.02 -17.69 -21.42
C ARG A 106 -23.87 -17.61 -22.43
N ILE A 107 -22.78 -16.96 -22.02
CA ILE A 107 -21.53 -16.89 -22.78
C ILE A 107 -20.45 -17.63 -21.99
N ASP A 108 -19.86 -18.65 -22.58
CA ASP A 108 -18.80 -19.47 -22.00
C ASP A 108 -17.43 -19.09 -22.57
N LYS A 109 -16.35 -19.53 -21.88
CA LYS A 109 -14.96 -19.29 -22.29
C LYS A 109 -14.68 -17.83 -22.63
N LEU A 110 -15.07 -16.95 -21.70
CA LEU A 110 -14.94 -15.51 -21.85
C LEU A 110 -13.51 -15.08 -22.17
N ARG A 111 -13.36 -14.08 -23.03
CA ARG A 111 -12.09 -13.46 -23.42
C ARG A 111 -12.13 -11.99 -23.02
N MET A 112 -10.98 -11.37 -22.83
CA MET A 112 -10.89 -9.92 -22.58
C MET A 112 -11.57 -9.10 -23.70
N ALA A 113 -11.57 -9.63 -24.92
CA ALA A 113 -12.19 -9.05 -26.10
C ALA A 113 -13.72 -9.07 -26.07
N ASP A 114 -14.34 -9.84 -25.17
CA ASP A 114 -15.80 -9.90 -25.02
C ASP A 114 -16.34 -8.72 -24.17
N ALA A 115 -15.46 -7.87 -23.61
CA ALA A 115 -15.87 -6.62 -22.97
C ALA A 115 -16.60 -5.71 -23.95
N GLY A 116 -17.76 -5.17 -23.55
CA GLY A 116 -18.56 -4.32 -24.42
C GLY A 116 -20.01 -4.26 -24.00
N ARG A 117 -20.82 -3.67 -24.87
CA ARG A 117 -22.26 -3.54 -24.68
C ARG A 117 -22.98 -4.70 -25.36
N TYR A 118 -23.90 -5.30 -24.64
CA TYR A 118 -24.79 -6.36 -25.13
C TYR A 118 -26.21 -5.83 -25.13
N ILE A 119 -26.86 -5.84 -26.31
CA ILE A 119 -28.18 -5.27 -26.52
C ILE A 119 -29.15 -6.42 -26.78
N CYS A 120 -30.11 -6.57 -25.88
CA CYS A 120 -31.25 -7.47 -26.08
C CYS A 120 -32.39 -6.67 -26.72
N GLU A 121 -32.72 -6.95 -27.98
CA GLU A 121 -33.76 -6.27 -28.74
C GLU A 121 -34.88 -7.23 -29.09
N TYR A 122 -36.10 -6.82 -28.73
CA TYR A 122 -37.32 -7.49 -29.11
C TYR A 122 -37.96 -6.81 -30.31
N ALA A 123 -38.33 -7.60 -31.31
CA ALA A 123 -39.29 -7.18 -32.34
C ALA A 123 -40.68 -7.44 -31.81
N THR A 124 -41.52 -6.41 -31.73
CA THR A 124 -42.85 -6.47 -31.15
C THR A 124 -43.90 -5.86 -32.11
N TYR A 125 -45.17 -6.33 -32.00
CA TYR A 125 -46.30 -5.79 -32.74
C TYR A 125 -47.42 -5.37 -31.78
N PRO A 126 -48.01 -4.19 -31.89
CA PRO A 126 -47.73 -3.11 -32.88
C PRO A 126 -46.67 -2.12 -32.40
N SER A 127 -46.04 -2.32 -31.26
CA SER A 127 -45.22 -1.32 -30.56
C SER A 127 -43.85 -1.04 -31.22
N GLY A 128 -43.43 -1.89 -32.19
CA GLY A 128 -42.09 -1.78 -32.79
C GLY A 128 -41.00 -2.46 -31.96
N ASN A 129 -39.73 -2.05 -32.13
CA ASN A 129 -38.61 -2.65 -31.41
C ASN A 129 -38.43 -2.03 -30.02
N GLU A 130 -38.15 -2.88 -29.05
CA GLU A 130 -37.81 -2.50 -27.70
C GLU A 130 -36.53 -3.19 -27.26
N GLN A 131 -35.62 -2.45 -26.58
CA GLN A 131 -34.30 -2.97 -26.25
C GLN A 131 -33.90 -2.67 -24.81
N GLY A 132 -33.04 -3.53 -24.26
CA GLY A 132 -32.31 -3.31 -23.05
C GLY A 132 -30.81 -3.52 -23.29
N THR A 133 -29.97 -2.75 -22.60
CA THR A 133 -28.52 -2.81 -22.79
C THR A 133 -27.83 -3.20 -21.49
N THR A 134 -26.98 -4.23 -21.55
CA THR A 134 -26.10 -4.69 -20.48
C THR A 134 -24.65 -4.41 -20.87
N THR A 135 -23.88 -3.83 -19.99
CA THR A 135 -22.44 -3.66 -20.18
C THR A 135 -21.67 -4.79 -19.50
N LEU A 136 -20.93 -5.58 -20.26
CA LEU A 136 -20.03 -6.59 -19.73
C LEU A 136 -18.65 -5.99 -19.47
N ILE A 137 -18.25 -5.95 -18.21
CA ILE A 137 -16.93 -5.50 -17.79
C ILE A 137 -16.06 -6.73 -17.50
N MET A 138 -15.01 -6.89 -18.29
CA MET A 138 -14.02 -7.94 -18.03
C MET A 138 -13.01 -7.48 -16.99
N LEU A 139 -12.80 -8.31 -15.97
CA LEU A 139 -11.85 -8.07 -14.88
C LEU A 139 -10.62 -8.97 -15.07
N ALA A 140 -9.45 -8.47 -14.69
CA ALA A 140 -8.23 -9.25 -14.64
C ALA A 140 -7.48 -8.98 -13.33
N LYS A 141 -7.13 -10.07 -12.61
CA LYS A 141 -6.31 -9.97 -11.40
C LYS A 141 -4.86 -9.76 -11.79
N PRO A 142 -4.18 -8.71 -11.27
CA PRO A 142 -2.80 -8.45 -11.62
C PRO A 142 -1.84 -9.52 -11.05
N ARG A 143 -0.74 -9.74 -11.75
CA ARG A 143 0.43 -10.46 -11.23
C ARG A 143 1.32 -9.44 -10.55
N ASN A 144 1.41 -9.53 -9.23
CA ASN A 144 2.14 -8.57 -8.41
C ASN A 144 3.53 -9.09 -8.09
N SER A 145 4.54 -8.23 -8.20
CA SER A 145 5.92 -8.49 -7.81
C SER A 145 6.57 -7.24 -7.24
N ALA A 146 7.53 -7.41 -6.35
CA ALA A 146 8.35 -6.32 -5.85
C ALA A 146 9.75 -6.81 -5.51
N THR A 147 10.77 -5.97 -5.77
CA THR A 147 12.18 -6.28 -5.56
C THR A 147 12.92 -5.09 -5.01
N ALA A 148 13.83 -5.33 -4.05
CA ALA A 148 14.84 -4.38 -3.64
C ALA A 148 16.01 -4.44 -4.65
N ILE A 149 16.55 -3.28 -5.00
CA ILE A 149 17.65 -3.13 -5.96
C ILE A 149 18.91 -2.78 -5.14
N PRO A 150 19.94 -3.64 -5.12
CA PRO A 150 21.20 -3.33 -4.47
C PRO A 150 21.85 -2.08 -5.09
N VAL A 151 22.25 -1.13 -4.25
CA VAL A 151 22.85 0.13 -4.69
C VAL A 151 24.04 0.50 -3.83
N ARG A 152 25.00 1.25 -4.38
CA ARG A 152 26.10 1.80 -3.60
C ARG A 152 25.69 3.10 -2.91
N ALA A 153 26.20 3.31 -1.68
CA ALA A 153 26.06 4.56 -0.98
C ALA A 153 26.56 5.72 -1.84
N SER A 154 25.74 6.77 -1.98
CA SER A 154 26.05 7.92 -2.82
C SER A 154 25.37 9.18 -2.30
N SER A 155 25.77 10.34 -2.86
CA SER A 155 25.11 11.62 -2.61
C SER A 155 24.00 11.94 -3.63
N SER A 156 23.80 11.08 -4.62
CA SER A 156 22.77 11.22 -5.65
C SER A 156 21.62 10.25 -5.41
N GLU A 157 20.43 10.67 -5.85
CA GLU A 157 19.22 9.87 -5.76
C GLU A 157 19.21 8.76 -6.81
N VAL A 158 18.97 7.52 -6.37
CA VAL A 158 18.90 6.34 -7.25
C VAL A 158 17.65 5.50 -6.92
N VAL A 159 17.28 4.62 -7.85
CA VAL A 159 16.19 3.63 -7.62
C VAL A 159 16.70 2.54 -6.70
N VAL A 160 16.02 2.32 -5.58
CA VAL A 160 16.38 1.31 -4.56
C VAL A 160 15.38 0.16 -4.47
N ALA A 161 14.20 0.35 -5.04
CA ALA A 161 13.18 -0.70 -5.11
C ALA A 161 12.24 -0.48 -6.30
N SER A 162 11.70 -1.56 -6.81
CA SER A 162 10.70 -1.59 -7.88
C SER A 162 9.54 -2.49 -7.47
N CYS A 163 8.33 -2.04 -7.78
CA CYS A 163 7.09 -2.76 -7.53
C CYS A 163 6.25 -2.76 -8.80
N GLU A 164 5.66 -3.89 -9.16
CA GLU A 164 4.92 -4.08 -10.39
C GLU A 164 3.61 -4.83 -10.15
N ALA A 165 2.55 -4.35 -10.78
CA ALA A 165 1.27 -5.00 -10.88
C ALA A 165 0.95 -5.22 -12.37
N ALA A 166 1.33 -6.40 -12.90
CA ALA A 166 1.24 -6.68 -14.31
C ALA A 166 -0.15 -7.20 -14.72
N GLN A 167 -0.65 -6.67 -15.83
CA GLN A 167 -1.85 -7.15 -16.52
C GLN A 167 -3.12 -7.13 -15.66
N GLY A 168 -3.32 -6.08 -14.87
CA GLY A 168 -4.54 -5.86 -14.09
C GLY A 168 -5.66 -5.18 -14.90
N LYS A 169 -6.92 -5.47 -14.57
CA LYS A 169 -8.09 -4.71 -15.04
C LYS A 169 -9.20 -4.72 -13.99
N PRO A 170 -9.61 -3.55 -13.47
CA PRO A 170 -9.05 -2.22 -13.74
C PRO A 170 -7.59 -2.09 -13.35
N GLU A 171 -7.00 -0.96 -13.68
CA GLU A 171 -5.64 -0.59 -13.29
C GLU A 171 -5.43 -0.72 -11.78
N ALA A 172 -4.27 -1.23 -11.36
CA ALA A 172 -3.89 -1.33 -9.96
C ALA A 172 -3.32 0.00 -9.44
N THR A 173 -3.49 0.24 -8.15
CA THR A 173 -2.85 1.35 -7.45
C THR A 173 -1.69 0.82 -6.61
N ILE A 174 -0.50 1.39 -6.78
CA ILE A 174 0.69 1.04 -5.99
C ILE A 174 0.99 2.20 -5.04
N SER A 175 1.26 1.87 -3.77
CA SER A 175 1.70 2.84 -2.75
C SER A 175 2.86 2.26 -1.94
N TRP A 176 3.63 3.16 -1.28
CA TRP A 176 4.77 2.77 -0.48
C TRP A 176 4.56 3.18 0.99
N ILE A 177 4.85 2.26 1.89
CA ILE A 177 4.82 2.48 3.34
C ILE A 177 6.26 2.42 3.83
N THR A 178 6.77 3.55 4.32
CA THR A 178 8.15 3.67 4.81
C THR A 178 8.33 4.92 5.65
N THR A 179 9.32 4.91 6.53
CA THR A 179 9.80 6.08 7.28
C THR A 179 11.03 6.72 6.64
N ILE A 180 11.55 6.12 5.56
CA ILE A 180 12.75 6.59 4.86
C ILE A 180 12.36 7.71 3.90
N ALA A 181 13.10 8.81 3.94
CA ALA A 181 12.88 9.91 3.03
C ALA A 181 13.24 9.52 1.59
N GLY A 182 12.30 9.75 0.68
CA GLY A 182 12.45 9.42 -0.74
C GLY A 182 11.22 9.82 -1.52
N ARG A 183 11.22 9.50 -2.80
CA ARG A 183 10.09 9.73 -3.70
C ARG A 183 9.87 8.52 -4.59
N TYR A 184 8.69 8.41 -5.14
CA TYR A 184 8.36 7.35 -6.09
C TYR A 184 7.62 7.93 -7.30
N ASN A 185 7.74 7.24 -8.41
CA ASN A 185 6.98 7.51 -9.63
C ASN A 185 6.17 6.29 -10.00
N HIS A 186 5.13 6.51 -10.81
CA HIS A 186 4.33 5.46 -11.42
C HIS A 186 4.42 5.56 -12.92
N THR A 187 4.44 4.41 -13.56
CA THR A 187 4.26 4.28 -15.01
C THR A 187 3.17 3.24 -15.27
N SER A 188 2.20 3.61 -16.12
CA SER A 188 1.11 2.73 -16.53
C SER A 188 1.27 2.43 -18.01
N VAL A 189 1.32 1.14 -18.35
CA VAL A 189 1.45 0.66 -19.71
C VAL A 189 0.20 -0.14 -20.07
N PRO A 190 -0.64 0.35 -20.99
CA PRO A 190 -1.77 -0.41 -21.49
C PRO A 190 -1.28 -1.56 -22.38
N GLU A 191 -1.86 -2.74 -22.15
CA GLU A 191 -1.57 -3.96 -22.90
C GLU A 191 -2.55 -4.14 -24.07
N ARG A 192 -2.16 -4.96 -25.05
CA ARG A 192 -2.98 -5.21 -26.25
C ARG A 192 -4.33 -5.86 -25.96
N ASP A 193 -4.43 -6.59 -24.86
CA ASP A 193 -5.66 -7.25 -24.42
C ASP A 193 -6.57 -6.35 -23.58
N GLY A 194 -6.18 -5.09 -23.37
CA GLY A 194 -6.94 -4.10 -22.61
C GLY A 194 -6.76 -4.22 -21.10
N THR A 195 -5.76 -4.99 -20.63
CA THR A 195 -5.24 -4.92 -19.25
C THR A 195 -4.23 -3.80 -19.15
N VAL A 196 -3.82 -3.46 -17.93
CA VAL A 196 -2.81 -2.42 -17.67
C VAL A 196 -1.74 -2.98 -16.74
N THR A 197 -0.48 -2.74 -17.09
CA THR A 197 0.66 -3.01 -16.22
C THR A 197 1.09 -1.72 -15.56
N VAL A 198 1.06 -1.68 -14.22
CA VAL A 198 1.53 -0.54 -13.42
C VAL A 198 2.85 -0.90 -12.77
N LYS A 199 3.84 -0.02 -12.93
CA LYS A 199 5.15 -0.12 -12.29
C LYS A 199 5.40 1.12 -11.45
N SER A 200 5.94 0.94 -10.24
CA SER A 200 6.37 2.02 -9.36
C SER A 200 7.80 1.79 -8.91
N GLU A 201 8.62 2.84 -8.97
CA GLU A 201 10.01 2.84 -8.53
C GLU A 201 10.18 3.79 -7.36
N TYR A 202 10.77 3.27 -6.26
CA TYR A 202 11.13 4.10 -5.11
C TYR A 202 12.57 4.58 -5.24
N ARG A 203 12.78 5.89 -5.10
CA ARG A 203 14.07 6.59 -5.25
C ARG A 203 14.43 7.29 -3.97
N MET A 204 15.69 7.19 -3.58
CA MET A 204 16.24 7.88 -2.41
C MET A 204 17.75 8.09 -2.58
N ILE A 205 18.35 8.91 -1.72
CA ILE A 205 19.81 9.01 -1.56
C ILE A 205 20.24 7.89 -0.63
N PRO A 206 20.95 6.85 -1.12
CA PRO A 206 21.33 5.71 -0.29
C PRO A 206 22.52 6.05 0.60
N THR A 207 22.34 5.94 1.90
CA THR A 207 23.42 6.05 2.88
C THR A 207 23.60 4.76 3.66
N PRO A 208 24.75 4.52 4.32
CA PRO A 208 24.95 3.32 5.13
C PRO A 208 23.86 3.09 6.20
N ALA A 209 23.27 4.18 6.71
CA ALA A 209 22.24 4.13 7.73
C ALA A 209 20.92 3.50 7.28
N GLU A 210 20.66 3.43 5.97
CA GLU A 210 19.47 2.83 5.39
C GLU A 210 19.66 1.34 5.03
N ASN A 211 20.90 0.83 5.11
CA ASN A 211 21.14 -0.58 4.84
C ASN A 211 20.36 -1.48 5.80
N GLY A 212 19.64 -2.46 5.25
CA GLY A 212 18.82 -3.39 6.03
C GLY A 212 17.51 -2.84 6.54
N LYS A 213 17.20 -1.54 6.36
CA LYS A 213 15.89 -0.98 6.67
C LYS A 213 14.83 -1.52 5.72
N GLU A 214 13.60 -1.56 6.20
CA GLU A 214 12.47 -2.10 5.46
C GLU A 214 11.61 -0.99 4.85
N ILE A 215 11.18 -1.21 3.62
CA ILE A 215 10.14 -0.46 2.94
C ILE A 215 9.10 -1.45 2.42
N THR A 216 7.83 -1.08 2.42
CA THR A 216 6.76 -1.96 1.97
C THR A 216 6.06 -1.36 0.75
N CYS A 217 6.01 -2.13 -0.34
CA CYS A 217 5.13 -1.85 -1.47
C CYS A 217 3.75 -2.43 -1.19
N LEU A 218 2.71 -1.64 -1.38
CA LEU A 218 1.32 -2.04 -1.24
C LEU A 218 0.63 -1.93 -2.60
N VAL A 219 0.13 -3.05 -3.12
CA VAL A 219 -0.64 -3.11 -4.38
C VAL A 219 -2.11 -3.32 -4.06
N ASN A 220 -2.94 -2.36 -4.46
CA ASN A 220 -4.39 -2.43 -4.30
C ASN A 220 -5.08 -2.50 -5.66
N GLN A 221 -6.07 -3.39 -5.79
CA GLN A 221 -6.84 -3.55 -7.01
C GLN A 221 -8.19 -4.25 -6.72
N ARG A 222 -9.26 -3.84 -7.44
CA ARG A 222 -10.65 -4.28 -7.20
C ARG A 222 -10.85 -5.80 -7.16
N THR A 223 -10.04 -6.59 -7.89
CA THR A 223 -10.17 -8.06 -7.94
C THR A 223 -9.47 -8.76 -6.79
N GLN A 224 -8.77 -8.02 -5.93
CA GLN A 224 -8.10 -8.54 -4.72
C GLN A 224 -9.01 -8.30 -3.52
N ILE A 225 -9.14 -9.30 -2.65
CA ILE A 225 -9.93 -9.20 -1.41
C ILE A 225 -9.27 -8.17 -0.48
N GLU A 226 -7.94 -8.21 -0.41
CA GLU A 226 -7.12 -7.31 0.39
C GLU A 226 -5.94 -6.78 -0.43
N PRO A 227 -5.43 -5.58 -0.13
CA PRO A 227 -4.21 -5.09 -0.74
C PRO A 227 -3.04 -6.04 -0.49
N LYS A 228 -2.24 -6.29 -1.53
CA LYS A 228 -1.07 -7.16 -1.43
C LYS A 228 0.15 -6.36 -1.01
N ALA A 229 0.71 -6.69 0.16
CA ALA A 229 1.91 -6.07 0.71
C ALA A 229 3.16 -6.89 0.40
N PHE A 230 4.26 -6.19 0.05
CA PHE A 230 5.59 -6.76 -0.18
C PHE A 230 6.59 -5.97 0.68
N ALA A 231 7.07 -6.60 1.76
CA ALA A 231 8.11 -6.05 2.60
C ALA A 231 9.48 -6.30 1.94
N LEU A 232 10.25 -5.25 1.72
CA LEU A 232 11.55 -5.25 1.05
C LEU A 232 12.61 -4.70 2.00
N LYS A 233 13.72 -5.42 2.18
CA LYS A 233 14.89 -4.92 2.88
C LYS A 233 15.80 -4.22 1.89
N LEU A 234 16.14 -2.97 2.17
CA LEU A 234 17.08 -2.21 1.37
C LEU A 234 18.49 -2.79 1.48
N VAL A 235 19.18 -2.82 0.36
CA VAL A 235 20.56 -3.27 0.26
C VAL A 235 21.41 -2.11 -0.21
N VAL A 236 22.08 -1.46 0.73
CA VAL A 236 23.04 -0.39 0.44
C VAL A 236 24.44 -0.93 0.67
N GLU A 237 25.27 -0.86 -0.36
CA GLU A 237 26.66 -1.29 -0.33
C GLU A 237 27.58 -0.09 -0.03
N TYR A 238 28.56 -0.28 0.88
CA TYR A 238 29.49 0.76 1.28
C TYR A 238 30.82 0.19 1.80
N PRO A 239 31.93 0.95 1.66
CA PRO A 239 33.21 0.56 2.25
C PRO A 239 33.14 0.60 3.78
N PRO A 240 34.06 -0.05 4.50
CA PRO A 240 34.05 -0.14 5.95
C PRO A 240 34.07 1.22 6.65
N ILE A 241 33.15 1.44 7.59
CA ILE A 241 33.15 2.55 8.56
C ILE A 241 33.76 2.01 9.85
N VAL A 242 34.98 2.42 10.16
CA VAL A 242 35.80 1.83 11.24
C VAL A 242 35.66 2.62 12.53
N THR A 243 35.51 1.92 13.66
CA THR A 243 35.57 2.45 15.03
C THR A 243 36.57 1.65 15.85
N ILE A 244 37.23 2.33 16.82
CA ILE A 244 38.11 1.68 17.78
C ILE A 244 37.49 1.89 19.15
N GLU A 245 37.24 0.79 19.86
CA GLU A 245 36.66 0.76 21.19
C GLU A 245 37.67 0.24 22.22
N GLY A 246 37.46 0.54 23.52
CA GLY A 246 38.24 0.02 24.62
C GLY A 246 39.25 1.00 25.21
N TYR A 247 39.49 2.18 24.58
CA TYR A 247 40.32 3.23 25.16
C TYR A 247 39.50 4.14 26.08
N ASP A 248 39.89 4.16 27.37
CA ASP A 248 39.18 4.89 28.44
C ASP A 248 39.90 6.16 28.91
N ASN A 249 40.91 6.61 28.20
CA ASN A 249 41.80 7.73 28.59
C ASN A 249 42.49 7.56 29.96
N ASN A 250 42.55 6.35 30.50
CA ASN A 250 43.14 6.04 31.79
C ASN A 250 44.24 4.95 31.70
N TRP A 251 45.06 5.06 30.65
CA TRP A 251 46.20 4.14 30.49
C TRP A 251 47.40 4.65 31.29
N TYR A 252 47.54 4.15 32.50
CA TYR A 252 48.63 4.52 33.43
C TYR A 252 49.77 3.49 33.42
N MET A 253 50.95 3.94 33.78
CA MET A 253 52.16 3.11 33.88
C MET A 253 51.91 1.86 34.72
N GLY A 254 52.15 0.69 34.11
CA GLY A 254 51.99 -0.61 34.80
C GLY A 254 50.58 -1.19 34.74
N ARG A 255 49.57 -0.49 34.16
CA ARG A 255 48.24 -1.07 33.95
C ARG A 255 48.34 -2.32 33.08
N THR A 256 47.65 -3.37 33.49
CA THR A 256 47.52 -4.63 32.73
C THR A 256 46.16 -4.71 32.03
N ASP A 257 46.07 -5.59 31.04
CA ASP A 257 44.82 -5.96 30.37
C ASP A 257 44.10 -4.81 29.64
N ALA A 258 44.86 -3.84 29.10
CA ALA A 258 44.31 -2.84 28.23
C ALA A 258 44.08 -3.46 26.83
N VAL A 259 42.88 -3.28 26.29
CA VAL A 259 42.46 -3.89 25.01
C VAL A 259 41.81 -2.83 24.13
N LEU A 260 42.25 -2.76 22.90
CA LEU A 260 41.51 -2.05 21.83
C LEU A 260 40.81 -3.07 20.91
N THR A 261 39.60 -2.77 20.54
CA THR A 261 38.83 -3.58 19.58
C THR A 261 38.49 -2.74 18.37
N CYS A 262 38.91 -3.19 17.23
CA CYS A 262 38.50 -2.59 15.93
C CYS A 262 37.18 -3.17 15.49
N GLN A 263 36.19 -2.33 15.34
CA GLN A 263 34.89 -2.68 14.78
C GLN A 263 34.70 -1.98 13.44
N ALA A 264 34.01 -2.61 12.56
CA ALA A 264 33.67 -2.02 11.26
C ALA A 264 32.24 -2.37 10.85
N ASP A 265 31.52 -1.36 10.45
CA ASP A 265 30.24 -1.48 9.77
C ASP A 265 30.49 -1.40 8.27
N ALA A 266 30.08 -2.42 7.52
CA ALA A 266 30.34 -2.52 6.08
C ALA A 266 29.34 -3.45 5.39
N ASN A 267 29.03 -3.12 4.14
CA ASN A 267 28.30 -4.01 3.26
C ASN A 267 28.91 -3.94 1.84
N PRO A 268 29.47 -5.04 1.30
CA PRO A 268 29.64 -6.39 1.89
C PRO A 268 30.49 -6.43 3.15
N ALA A 269 30.37 -7.53 3.90
CA ALA A 269 31.12 -7.73 5.14
C ALA A 269 32.65 -7.56 4.95
N PRO A 270 33.39 -7.15 6.00
CA PRO A 270 34.84 -7.04 5.94
C PRO A 270 35.53 -8.33 5.51
N THR A 271 36.55 -8.21 4.67
CA THR A 271 37.40 -9.34 4.21
C THR A 271 38.73 -9.39 4.92
N ASP A 272 39.23 -8.23 5.41
CA ASP A 272 40.52 -8.10 6.07
C ASP A 272 40.49 -7.01 7.13
N VAL A 273 41.16 -7.27 8.28
CA VAL A 273 41.35 -6.33 9.39
C VAL A 273 42.82 -6.30 9.75
N SER A 274 43.44 -5.15 9.71
CA SER A 274 44.85 -5.00 10.04
C SER A 274 45.08 -3.83 11.00
N TRP A 275 46.05 -4.01 11.90
CA TRP A 275 46.52 -2.99 12.81
C TRP A 275 47.91 -2.53 12.40
N THR A 276 48.17 -1.24 12.52
CA THR A 276 49.45 -0.61 12.33
C THR A 276 49.68 0.46 13.41
N VAL A 277 50.92 0.87 13.60
CA VAL A 277 51.29 1.95 14.51
C VAL A 277 52.06 3.03 13.78
N ALA A 278 51.93 4.27 14.22
CA ALA A 278 52.60 5.41 13.56
C ALA A 278 54.13 5.29 13.60
N SER A 279 54.69 4.65 14.62
CA SER A 279 56.11 4.38 14.75
C SER A 279 56.65 3.29 13.78
N GLY A 280 55.76 2.60 13.05
CA GLY A 280 56.09 1.55 12.12
C GLY A 280 56.31 0.17 12.75
N GLN A 281 56.66 0.08 14.02
CA GLN A 281 56.87 -1.18 14.73
C GLN A 281 56.07 -1.23 16.04
N PHE A 282 55.35 -2.34 16.25
CA PHE A 282 54.56 -2.51 17.46
C PHE A 282 55.45 -2.53 18.72
N PRO A 283 54.99 -1.87 19.81
CA PRO A 283 55.66 -2.01 21.13
C PRO A 283 55.72 -3.47 21.56
N PRO A 284 56.78 -3.90 22.29
CA PRO A 284 56.94 -5.29 22.72
C PRO A 284 55.82 -5.80 23.67
N SER A 285 55.17 -4.89 24.38
CA SER A 285 54.01 -5.14 25.24
C SER A 285 52.70 -5.36 24.49
N VAL A 286 52.66 -5.10 23.16
CA VAL A 286 51.45 -5.16 22.32
C VAL A 286 51.43 -6.47 21.53
N ARG A 287 50.25 -7.11 21.52
CA ARG A 287 49.96 -8.26 20.65
C ARG A 287 48.66 -8.00 19.86
N VAL A 288 48.71 -8.26 18.57
CA VAL A 288 47.55 -8.23 17.71
C VAL A 288 46.91 -9.62 17.65
N ASP A 289 45.60 -9.69 17.83
CA ASP A 289 44.78 -10.88 17.73
C ASP A 289 43.52 -10.56 16.94
N GLN A 290 43.56 -10.83 15.61
CA GLN A 290 42.54 -10.52 14.68
C GLN A 290 42.16 -9.01 14.72
N ASN A 291 40.92 -8.68 15.13
CA ASN A 291 40.44 -7.32 15.29
C ASN A 291 40.75 -6.68 16.65
N ARG A 292 41.47 -7.40 17.51
CA ARG A 292 41.83 -6.93 18.88
C ARG A 292 43.30 -6.64 18.97
N LEU A 293 43.63 -5.59 19.68
CA LEU A 293 44.98 -5.22 20.07
C LEU A 293 45.09 -5.31 21.60
N LEU A 294 45.89 -6.23 22.06
CA LEU A 294 46.08 -6.57 23.47
C LEU A 294 47.35 -5.92 23.98
N VAL A 295 47.27 -5.09 25.02
CA VAL A 295 48.42 -4.49 25.70
C VAL A 295 48.62 -5.20 27.02
N ARG A 296 49.63 -6.06 27.11
CA ARG A 296 49.93 -6.87 28.33
C ARG A 296 50.26 -6.01 29.55
N LYS A 297 51.03 -4.95 29.34
CA LYS A 297 51.40 -3.98 30.34
C LYS A 297 51.62 -2.63 29.67
N VAL A 298 50.98 -1.60 30.16
CA VAL A 298 51.15 -0.24 29.68
C VAL A 298 52.52 0.31 30.14
N ASP A 299 53.32 0.75 29.20
CA ASP A 299 54.62 1.42 29.39
C ASP A 299 54.72 2.62 28.43
N GLU A 300 55.83 3.38 28.50
CA GLU A 300 56.00 4.59 27.65
C GLU A 300 55.95 4.28 26.14
N THR A 301 56.31 3.06 25.72
CA THR A 301 56.35 2.66 24.32
C THR A 301 54.93 2.58 23.70
N VAL A 302 53.89 2.47 24.55
CA VAL A 302 52.49 2.42 24.15
C VAL A 302 51.89 3.82 23.93
N ASN A 303 52.64 4.87 24.30
CA ASN A 303 52.27 6.26 24.00
C ASN A 303 52.45 6.56 22.53
N THR A 304 51.57 6.04 21.70
CA THR A 304 51.64 6.09 20.24
C THR A 304 50.26 6.14 19.59
N THR A 305 50.22 6.34 18.29
CA THR A 305 48.98 6.27 17.49
C THR A 305 48.82 4.86 16.93
N PHE A 306 47.73 4.20 17.29
CA PHE A 306 47.29 2.95 16.70
C PHE A 306 46.32 3.23 15.56
N VAL A 307 46.48 2.53 14.46
CA VAL A 307 45.64 2.66 13.25
C VAL A 307 45.05 1.29 12.96
N CYS A 308 43.72 1.22 12.91
CA CYS A 308 43.02 0.07 12.39
C CYS A 308 42.56 0.36 10.94
N GLU A 309 42.92 -0.52 10.03
CA GLU A 309 42.47 -0.54 8.64
C GLU A 309 41.63 -1.78 8.38
N VAL A 310 40.43 -1.59 7.83
CA VAL A 310 39.51 -2.66 7.46
C VAL A 310 39.18 -2.54 5.98
N LYS A 311 39.13 -3.68 5.28
CA LYS A 311 38.85 -3.74 3.83
C LYS A 311 37.64 -4.61 3.52
N ASN A 312 36.91 -4.23 2.51
CA ASN A 312 35.96 -5.07 1.80
C ASN A 312 36.17 -4.93 0.29
N SER A 313 35.29 -5.57 -0.53
CA SER A 313 35.39 -5.53 -2.00
C SER A 313 35.22 -4.12 -2.61
N LEU A 314 34.69 -3.13 -1.84
CA LEU A 314 34.43 -1.78 -2.31
C LEU A 314 35.52 -0.78 -1.95
N GLY A 315 36.37 -1.11 -0.98
CA GLY A 315 37.42 -0.25 -0.54
C GLY A 315 37.93 -0.52 0.88
N SER A 316 38.66 0.45 1.44
CA SER A 316 39.19 0.37 2.81
C SER A 316 38.70 1.56 3.64
N GLY A 317 38.44 1.29 4.94
CA GLY A 317 38.22 2.29 5.97
C GLY A 317 39.35 2.28 6.98
N LYS A 318 39.70 3.42 7.56
CA LYS A 318 40.74 3.56 8.58
C LYS A 318 40.24 4.38 9.77
N LYS A 319 40.68 4.01 10.93
CA LYS A 319 40.51 4.81 12.18
C LYS A 319 41.80 4.86 12.93
N GLU A 320 42.16 6.06 13.38
CA GLU A 320 43.31 6.32 14.21
C GLU A 320 42.89 6.58 15.64
N LEU A 321 43.66 6.09 16.59
CA LEU A 321 43.54 6.32 18.03
C LEU A 321 44.90 6.71 18.62
N VAL A 322 44.99 7.90 19.16
CA VAL A 322 46.16 8.33 19.94
C VAL A 322 46.00 7.84 21.35
N ALA A 323 46.82 6.85 21.72
CA ALA A 323 46.90 6.39 23.11
C ALA A 323 47.88 7.25 23.89
N MET A 324 47.43 7.84 24.99
CA MET A 324 48.26 8.64 25.89
C MET A 324 48.45 7.85 27.18
N VAL A 325 49.72 7.71 27.60
CA VAL A 325 50.09 7.05 28.87
C VAL A 325 50.27 8.12 29.93
N ILE A 326 49.70 7.89 31.10
CA ILE A 326 49.78 8.75 32.28
C ILE A 326 50.55 8.05 33.38
N ASP A 327 51.23 8.81 34.28
CA ASP A 327 52.04 8.23 35.35
C ASP A 327 51.19 7.51 36.41
N GLN A 328 50.01 8.04 36.73
CA GLN A 328 49.15 7.52 37.79
C GLN A 328 47.70 7.38 37.28
N PRO A 329 46.96 6.40 37.84
CA PRO A 329 45.56 6.23 37.45
C PRO A 329 44.76 7.48 37.79
N LEU A 330 43.85 7.85 36.88
CA LEU A 330 42.86 8.89 37.13
C LEU A 330 42.00 8.50 38.35
N PRO A 331 41.72 9.45 39.28
CA PRO A 331 40.85 9.17 40.39
C PRO A 331 39.49 8.67 39.85
N ALA A 332 39.01 7.57 40.42
CA ALA A 332 37.70 7.05 40.05
C ALA A 332 36.65 8.18 40.23
N GLN A 333 36.08 8.64 39.16
CA GLN A 333 34.95 9.55 39.24
C GLN A 333 33.83 8.81 40.00
N ALA A 334 33.72 9.10 41.30
CA ALA A 334 32.55 8.70 42.05
C ALA A 334 31.35 9.33 41.31
N ARG A 335 30.54 8.50 40.66
CA ARG A 335 29.24 8.95 40.16
C ARG A 335 28.51 9.55 41.37
N SER A 336 28.53 10.89 41.48
CA SER A 336 27.81 11.58 42.51
C SER A 336 26.32 11.42 42.20
N VAL A 337 25.74 10.33 42.71
CA VAL A 337 24.27 10.13 42.73
C VAL A 337 23.59 11.11 43.70
N GLY A 338 24.40 11.82 44.50
CA GLY A 338 23.94 12.79 45.49
C GLY A 338 22.96 13.86 44.92
N PRO A 339 23.29 14.55 43.82
CA PRO A 339 22.38 15.57 43.28
C PRO A 339 21.04 15.00 42.79
N VAL A 340 21.06 13.78 42.24
CA VAL A 340 19.83 13.13 41.75
C VAL A 340 18.94 12.69 42.91
N ILE A 341 19.54 12.05 43.96
CA ILE A 341 18.81 11.63 45.16
C ILE A 341 18.33 12.86 45.93
N GLY A 342 19.15 13.89 46.06
CA GLY A 342 18.77 15.16 46.67
C GLY A 342 17.64 15.86 45.94
N GLY A 343 17.66 15.87 44.63
CA GLY A 343 16.58 16.44 43.79
C GLY A 343 15.26 15.68 43.94
N ILE A 344 15.28 14.36 43.98
CA ILE A 344 14.08 13.53 44.19
C ILE A 344 13.49 13.76 45.61
N ILE A 345 14.33 13.81 46.66
CA ILE A 345 13.86 14.06 48.01
C ILE A 345 13.27 15.46 48.14
N ALA A 346 13.90 16.49 47.56
CA ALA A 346 13.38 17.85 47.54
C ALA A 346 12.03 17.93 46.78
N ALA A 347 11.88 17.26 45.66
CA ALA A 347 10.62 17.20 44.91
C ALA A 347 9.48 16.55 45.72
N ILE A 348 9.77 15.47 46.44
CA ILE A 348 8.81 14.79 47.30
C ILE A 348 8.38 15.70 48.46
N ILE A 349 9.33 16.41 49.11
CA ILE A 349 9.01 17.36 50.18
C ILE A 349 8.12 18.48 49.68
N ILE A 350 8.42 19.06 48.50
CA ILE A 350 7.60 20.11 47.89
C ILE A 350 6.19 19.60 47.58
N LEU A 351 6.05 18.40 47.04
CA LEU A 351 4.74 17.79 46.78
C LEU A 351 3.95 17.54 48.07
N CYS A 352 4.60 17.12 49.15
CA CYS A 352 3.98 16.96 50.47
C CYS A 352 3.51 18.29 51.05
N LEU A 353 4.30 19.36 50.91
CA LEU A 353 3.95 20.70 51.36
C LEU A 353 2.76 21.30 50.57
N ILE A 354 2.74 21.07 49.24
CA ILE A 354 1.63 21.46 48.38
C ILE A 354 0.37 20.70 48.80
N GLY A 355 0.48 19.37 48.98
CA GLY A 355 -0.66 18.53 49.42
C GLY A 355 -1.20 18.95 50.79
N ALA A 356 -0.31 19.23 51.77
CA ALA A 356 -0.72 19.76 53.08
C ALA A 356 -1.38 21.15 52.99
N GLY A 357 -0.86 22.04 52.11
CA GLY A 357 -1.44 23.34 51.83
C GLY A 357 -2.85 23.26 51.24
N VAL A 358 -3.02 22.37 50.26
CA VAL A 358 -4.35 22.12 49.64
C VAL A 358 -5.33 21.49 50.64
N ALA A 359 -4.88 20.56 51.47
CA ALA A 359 -5.72 19.96 52.52
C ALA A 359 -6.15 21.01 53.56
N MET A 360 -5.22 21.90 54.03
CA MET A 360 -5.56 22.99 54.91
C MET A 360 -6.48 24.02 54.27
N TYR A 361 -6.32 24.33 53.00
CA TYR A 361 -7.20 25.21 52.24
C TYR A 361 -8.62 24.63 52.15
N HIS A 362 -8.74 23.34 51.83
CA HIS A 362 -10.05 22.64 51.80
C HIS A 362 -10.67 22.59 53.21
N LYS A 363 -9.90 22.32 54.27
CA LYS A 363 -10.40 22.33 55.64
C LYS A 363 -10.87 23.72 56.11
N ARG A 364 -10.15 24.79 55.70
CA ARG A 364 -10.60 26.17 55.95
C ARG A 364 -11.88 26.55 55.19
N ARG A 365 -12.03 26.09 53.94
CA ARG A 365 -13.27 26.32 53.18
C ARG A 365 -14.49 25.63 53.80
N GLN A 366 -14.33 24.42 54.35
CA GLN A 366 -15.39 23.70 55.05
C GLN A 366 -15.76 24.31 56.41
N SER A 367 -14.87 25.07 57.06
CA SER A 367 -15.16 25.75 58.30
C SER A 367 -15.84 27.12 58.15
N VAL A 368 -15.89 27.69 56.95
CA VAL A 368 -16.58 28.97 56.66
C VAL A 368 -18.03 28.74 56.24
N GLU A 369 -18.41 27.49 55.89
CA GLU A 369 -19.78 27.16 55.46
C GLU A 369 -20.70 26.63 56.59
N ASN A 370 -20.17 26.52 57.85
CA ASN A 370 -20.92 26.08 59.03
C ASN A 370 -20.94 27.19 60.10
N GLY A 371 -21.51 28.32 59.77
CA GLY A 371 -21.80 29.39 60.70
C GLY A 371 -23.29 29.75 60.71
N GLU A 372 -23.90 29.49 61.85
CA GLU A 372 -25.17 30.03 62.33
C GLU A 372 -26.49 29.39 61.93
N GLY A 373 -27.01 28.63 62.90
CA GLY A 373 -28.43 28.39 63.11
C GLY A 373 -28.68 27.85 64.53
N PRO A 374 -29.72 28.31 65.27
CA PRO A 374 -29.84 28.18 66.74
C PRO A 374 -30.20 26.81 67.23
N PRO A 375 -30.03 26.52 68.54
CA PRO A 375 -30.04 25.17 69.10
C PRO A 375 -31.46 24.61 69.29
N LYS A 376 -31.70 23.40 68.87
CA LYS A 376 -32.91 22.62 69.21
C LYS A 376 -32.53 21.33 69.94
N HIS A 377 -33.32 21.15 71.03
CA HIS A 377 -33.26 20.15 72.06
C HIS A 377 -33.18 18.68 71.59
N LYS A 378 -32.46 17.92 72.40
CA LYS A 378 -32.28 16.47 72.41
C LYS A 378 -33.49 15.76 73.07
N PRO A 379 -34.02 14.67 72.56
CA PRO A 379 -34.73 13.68 73.33
C PRO A 379 -33.93 12.39 73.55
N PRO A 380 -34.24 11.59 74.62
CA PRO A 380 -33.38 10.57 75.16
C PRO A 380 -33.50 9.21 74.48
N PRO A 381 -32.64 8.22 74.81
CA PRO A 381 -32.50 6.95 74.08
C PRO A 381 -33.45 5.88 74.61
N PRO A 382 -33.84 4.90 73.79
CA PRO A 382 -34.36 3.64 74.34
C PRO A 382 -33.34 2.51 74.25
N MET A 383 -33.52 1.63 75.21
CA MET A 383 -32.74 0.52 75.68
C MET A 383 -32.58 -0.64 74.73
N LYS A 384 -31.54 -1.39 75.09
CA LYS A 384 -31.08 -2.74 74.67
C LYS A 384 -32.16 -3.81 74.65
N SER A 385 -32.02 -4.75 73.77
CA SER A 385 -32.17 -6.19 73.99
C SER A 385 -31.54 -6.87 72.79
N GLY A 386 -30.58 -7.72 72.85
CA GLY A 386 -30.27 -8.85 73.67
C GLY A 386 -30.14 -10.07 72.75
N SER A 387 -28.95 -10.66 72.83
CA SER A 387 -28.69 -12.09 72.76
C SER A 387 -28.30 -12.74 71.43
N SER A 388 -27.01 -13.07 71.30
CA SER A 388 -26.41 -14.45 71.33
C SER A 388 -26.71 -15.26 70.06
N THR A 389 -25.85 -15.95 69.45
CA THR A 389 -24.69 -16.81 69.74
C THR A 389 -24.17 -17.30 68.37
N GLU A 390 -22.86 -17.35 68.29
CA GLU A 390 -21.96 -18.49 67.98
C GLU A 390 -22.10 -19.26 66.67
N ILE A 391 -21.03 -19.39 66.04
CA ILE A 391 -20.06 -20.47 65.84
C ILE A 391 -19.79 -20.88 64.40
N LEU A 392 -18.53 -20.75 64.02
CA LEU A 392 -17.62 -21.61 63.27
C LEU A 392 -18.03 -22.20 61.90
N ASN A 393 -17.13 -22.03 61.06
CA ASN A 393 -16.31 -22.95 60.30
C ASN A 393 -16.28 -22.72 58.78
N LYS A 394 -15.08 -22.51 58.32
CA LYS A 394 -14.52 -22.85 57.02
C LYS A 394 -14.58 -24.37 56.81
N PRO A 395 -14.60 -25.02 55.61
CA PRO A 395 -13.71 -24.72 54.48
C PRO A 395 -14.27 -25.09 53.08
N GLN A 396 -13.52 -24.59 52.11
CA GLN A 396 -13.06 -25.26 50.88
C GLN A 396 -14.01 -25.74 49.80
N ASP A 397 -13.64 -25.28 48.63
CA ASP A 397 -13.41 -25.98 47.36
C ASP A 397 -14.49 -25.99 46.25
N LYS A 398 -13.97 -25.65 45.12
CA LYS A 398 -14.21 -26.15 43.75
C LYS A 398 -15.36 -25.65 42.89
N THR A 399 -14.91 -25.00 41.86
CA THR A 399 -15.06 -25.36 40.42
C THR A 399 -16.36 -25.00 39.69
N THR A 400 -16.15 -24.32 38.59
CA THR A 400 -16.73 -24.49 37.28
C THR A 400 -17.78 -23.49 36.79
N SER A 401 -17.31 -22.79 35.79
CA SER A 401 -17.91 -22.56 34.46
C SER A 401 -19.05 -21.57 34.22
N ILE A 402 -18.73 -20.73 33.26
CA ILE A 402 -19.49 -20.32 32.06
C ILE A 402 -20.66 -19.35 32.27
N THR A 403 -20.56 -18.17 31.67
CA THR A 403 -21.32 -17.65 30.55
C THR A 403 -21.26 -16.12 30.53
N GLU A 404 -20.59 -15.61 29.52
CA GLU A 404 -20.95 -14.59 28.53
C GLU A 404 -22.07 -13.62 28.91
N THR A 405 -21.73 -12.34 28.91
CA THR A 405 -22.46 -11.26 28.23
C THR A 405 -21.66 -9.96 28.31
N GLN A 406 -21.40 -9.41 27.10
CA GLN A 406 -20.91 -8.04 26.89
C GLN A 406 -22.03 -7.03 27.15
N PRO A 407 -21.68 -5.78 27.40
CA PRO A 407 -22.41 -4.68 26.77
C PRO A 407 -21.49 -3.75 25.97
N LEU A 408 -22.04 -3.36 24.83
CA LEU A 408 -21.62 -2.30 23.92
C LEU A 408 -21.32 -1.00 24.66
N SER A 409 -20.21 -0.37 24.32
CA SER A 409 -19.99 1.05 24.60
C SER A 409 -20.01 1.86 23.30
N ASN A 410 -20.89 2.85 23.31
CA ASN A 410 -21.10 3.86 22.29
C ASN A 410 -19.83 4.68 22.04
N TYR A 411 -19.49 4.85 20.76
CA TYR A 411 -18.58 5.88 20.29
C TYR A 411 -19.39 7.08 19.84
N GLU A 412 -19.27 8.18 20.56
CA GLU A 412 -19.69 9.51 20.11
C GLU A 412 -18.59 10.12 19.26
N THR A 413 -18.92 10.42 18.02
CA THR A 413 -18.15 11.23 17.09
C THR A 413 -18.46 12.70 17.33
N ASN A 414 -17.48 13.45 17.82
CA ASN A 414 -17.53 14.92 17.84
C ASN A 414 -17.10 15.48 16.47
N TYR A 415 -18.06 16.08 15.79
CA TYR A 415 -17.86 16.97 14.65
C TYR A 415 -17.43 18.34 15.17
N TYR A 416 -16.29 18.83 14.70
CA TYR A 416 -15.94 20.26 14.80
C TYR A 416 -16.22 20.92 13.45
N GLU A 417 -17.23 21.77 13.44
CA GLU A 417 -17.42 22.82 12.43
C GLU A 417 -16.43 23.95 12.72
N THR A 418 -15.61 24.29 11.75
CA THR A 418 -14.90 25.57 11.71
C THR A 418 -15.39 26.36 10.52
N ASN A 419 -16.25 27.33 10.83
CA ASN A 419 -16.53 28.48 9.99
C ASN A 419 -15.28 29.38 9.96
N SER A 420 -14.81 29.70 8.76
CA SER A 420 -13.94 30.86 8.55
C SER A 420 -14.41 31.61 7.34
N ALA A 421 -14.90 32.79 7.65
CA ALA A 421 -15.28 33.83 6.71
C ALA A 421 -14.03 34.46 6.09
N GLU A 422 -14.13 34.73 4.79
CA GLU A 422 -13.23 35.61 4.04
C GLU A 422 -13.39 37.06 4.47
N PRO A 423 -12.38 37.90 4.24
CA PRO A 423 -12.65 39.24 3.76
C PRO A 423 -12.00 39.52 2.42
N VAL A 424 -12.85 40.02 1.56
CA VAL A 424 -12.58 40.73 0.31
C VAL A 424 -11.82 42.03 0.63
N THR A 425 -10.78 42.32 -0.12
CA THR A 425 -10.29 43.68 -0.34
C THR A 425 -9.94 43.88 -1.81
N ASP A 426 -10.81 44.70 -2.43
CA ASP A 426 -10.54 45.44 -3.67
C ASP A 426 -9.37 46.40 -3.46
N LEU A 427 -8.53 46.57 -4.46
CA LEU A 427 -7.95 47.87 -4.82
C LEU A 427 -7.48 47.84 -6.28
N ASP A 428 -8.04 48.80 -6.94
CA ASP A 428 -7.88 49.25 -8.33
C ASP A 428 -6.49 49.76 -8.68
N ASP A 429 -6.33 49.85 -9.99
CA ASP A 429 -5.75 50.90 -10.83
C ASP A 429 -4.33 50.65 -11.41
N ASP A 430 -4.23 50.69 -12.63
CA ASP A 430 -4.05 51.62 -13.72
C ASP A 430 -3.06 51.17 -14.80
N ASN A 431 -3.58 51.07 -16.01
CA ASN A 431 -3.17 51.76 -17.23
C ASN A 431 -1.78 51.52 -17.84
N THR A 432 -1.74 50.94 -19.01
CA THR A 432 -1.38 51.50 -20.33
C THR A 432 -1.31 50.42 -21.41
N GLY A 433 -2.14 50.59 -22.42
CA GLY A 433 -2.08 49.86 -23.69
C GLY A 433 -1.29 50.64 -24.77
N PRO A 434 -1.52 50.37 -26.08
CA PRO A 434 -0.87 49.37 -26.91
C PRO A 434 0.04 50.03 -28.00
N PRO A 435 0.51 49.40 -29.08
CA PRO A 435 -0.27 49.03 -30.25
C PRO A 435 0.17 47.81 -31.11
N ALA A 436 -0.85 47.19 -31.68
CA ALA A 436 -1.11 46.75 -33.06
C ALA A 436 -0.01 46.31 -34.03
N ASN A 437 -0.21 45.17 -34.63
CA ASN A 437 -0.34 44.83 -36.07
C ASN A 437 -0.15 43.32 -36.21
N GLY A 438 -1.05 42.54 -36.79
CA GLY A 438 -1.67 42.66 -38.11
C GLY A 438 -1.12 41.52 -38.97
N GLY A 439 -2.01 40.55 -39.37
CA GLY A 439 -1.59 39.62 -40.41
C GLY A 439 -2.32 38.27 -40.35
N THR A 440 -3.50 38.22 -40.92
CA THR A 440 -4.26 37.01 -41.28
C THR A 440 -3.76 36.44 -42.62
N PRO A 441 -4.39 35.37 -43.16
CA PRO A 441 -3.76 34.09 -43.48
C PRO A 441 -3.60 33.86 -44.96
N THR A 442 -2.75 32.96 -45.41
CA THR A 442 -2.76 32.47 -46.78
C THR A 442 -2.75 30.95 -46.83
N VAL A 443 -3.84 30.47 -47.41
CA VAL A 443 -4.04 29.20 -48.10
C VAL A 443 -2.92 28.99 -49.14
N TRP A 444 -2.38 27.76 -49.23
CA TRP A 444 -1.69 27.25 -50.40
C TRP A 444 -2.21 25.86 -50.76
N ASP A 445 -2.87 25.85 -51.91
CA ASP A 445 -3.23 24.71 -52.70
C ASP A 445 -2.18 24.50 -53.81
N GLY A 446 -1.98 23.25 -54.23
CA GLY A 446 -1.56 22.97 -55.58
C GLY A 446 -0.22 22.30 -55.83
N SER A 447 -0.27 21.01 -56.05
CA SER A 447 0.32 20.21 -57.14
C SER A 447 1.66 20.57 -57.76
N GLY A 448 2.52 19.55 -57.90
CA GLY A 448 3.67 19.56 -58.80
C GLY A 448 4.71 18.47 -58.56
N HIS A 449 4.66 17.38 -59.30
CA HIS A 449 5.73 16.44 -59.66
C HIS A 449 6.41 16.86 -60.94
N PRO A 450 7.54 16.20 -61.38
CA PRO A 450 8.84 15.80 -60.84
C PRO A 450 10.02 16.46 -61.59
N PRO A 451 11.29 16.06 -61.66
CA PRO A 451 11.80 14.79 -62.16
C PRO A 451 13.09 14.21 -61.50
N GLU A 452 13.33 12.94 -61.90
CA GLU A 452 14.46 12.04 -61.74
C GLU A 452 15.85 12.61 -61.90
N LYS A 453 16.83 11.99 -61.22
CA LYS A 453 18.02 11.35 -61.75
C LYS A 453 18.78 10.54 -60.69
N ASP A 454 18.86 9.23 -60.96
CA ASP A 454 19.99 8.31 -60.96
C ASP A 454 21.24 8.70 -60.13
N ASP A 455 21.63 7.86 -59.19
CA ASP A 455 22.86 7.07 -59.35
C ASP A 455 22.94 5.87 -58.35
N THR A 456 23.33 4.81 -58.88
CA THR A 456 23.60 3.45 -58.40
C THR A 456 24.69 3.37 -57.34
N THR A 457 24.50 2.56 -56.27
CA THR A 457 25.45 1.52 -55.90
C THR A 457 24.79 0.42 -55.05
N ASP A 458 24.96 -0.73 -55.57
CA ASP A 458 24.69 -2.11 -55.21
C ASP A 458 25.48 -2.54 -53.96
N GLU A 459 24.78 -3.05 -52.89
CA GLU A 459 25.37 -4.00 -51.95
C GLU A 459 24.31 -5.01 -51.54
N THR A 460 24.47 -6.15 -52.15
CA THR A 460 23.75 -7.43 -51.99
C THR A 460 23.98 -8.03 -50.61
N LEU A 461 22.86 -8.34 -49.91
CA LEU A 461 22.81 -9.26 -48.77
C LEU A 461 22.74 -10.70 -49.29
N PRO A 462 23.48 -11.64 -48.66
CA PRO A 462 23.42 -13.05 -49.08
C PRO A 462 22.18 -13.76 -48.53
N PRO A 463 21.70 -14.82 -49.22
CA PRO A 463 20.51 -15.56 -48.87
C PRO A 463 20.72 -16.56 -47.72
N TYR A 464 19.66 -16.72 -46.92
CA TYR A 464 19.52 -17.71 -45.86
C TYR A 464 19.27 -19.09 -46.48
N GLU A 465 20.17 -20.06 -46.18
CA GLU A 465 19.92 -21.48 -46.42
C GLU A 465 19.48 -22.18 -45.14
N PRO A 466 18.51 -23.11 -45.19
CA PRO A 466 18.13 -23.94 -44.06
C PRO A 466 19.04 -25.15 -43.95
N ALA A 467 19.59 -25.39 -42.74
CA ALA A 467 20.42 -26.58 -42.46
C ALA A 467 19.53 -27.81 -42.27
N ASP A 468 19.91 -28.83 -43.03
CA ASP A 468 19.43 -30.22 -43.05
C ASP A 468 19.74 -30.97 -41.73
N GLN A 469 18.78 -31.85 -41.38
CA GLN A 469 18.94 -32.92 -40.41
C GLN A 469 19.87 -33.97 -40.98
N ASN A 470 20.84 -34.47 -40.17
CA ASN A 470 21.11 -35.90 -39.98
C ASN A 470 22.29 -36.17 -39.07
N ASP A 471 22.01 -37.10 -38.11
CA ASP A 471 22.88 -38.13 -37.54
C ASP A 471 24.21 -37.77 -36.88
N VAL A 472 24.31 -38.08 -35.58
CA VAL A 472 25.21 -39.12 -35.06
C VAL A 472 24.81 -39.55 -33.65
N GLU A 473 24.42 -40.83 -33.54
CA GLU A 473 24.40 -41.69 -32.35
C GLU A 473 25.79 -41.80 -31.71
N ALA A 474 25.86 -41.76 -30.36
CA ALA A 474 26.61 -42.76 -29.59
C ALA A 474 26.61 -42.49 -28.08
N ASN A 475 25.95 -43.37 -27.36
CA ASN A 475 26.42 -44.12 -26.18
C ASN A 475 26.98 -43.36 -24.95
N TYR A 476 26.36 -43.53 -23.78
CA TYR A 476 26.69 -44.49 -22.73
C TYR A 476 25.76 -44.42 -21.53
N THR A 477 25.09 -45.53 -21.31
CA THR A 477 24.81 -46.32 -20.08
C THR A 477 24.36 -45.69 -18.79
N ASN A 478 23.12 -46.09 -18.44
CA ASN A 478 22.62 -46.70 -17.20
C ASN A 478 23.19 -46.25 -15.84
N VAL A 479 22.28 -45.79 -14.97
CA VAL A 479 21.96 -46.50 -13.72
C VAL A 479 20.52 -46.19 -13.32
N ALA A 480 19.81 -47.25 -13.07
CA ALA A 480 18.44 -47.39 -12.61
C ALA A 480 18.26 -46.92 -11.15
N ARG A 481 17.07 -46.43 -10.72
CA ARG A 481 16.07 -47.26 -10.02
C ARG A 481 15.09 -46.32 -9.27
N GLU A 482 13.83 -46.46 -9.59
CA GLU A 482 12.65 -46.68 -8.73
C GLU A 482 12.53 -45.90 -7.41
N GLU A 483 11.45 -45.13 -7.27
CA GLU A 483 10.21 -45.63 -6.64
C GLU A 483 9.04 -44.69 -6.84
N SER A 484 7.96 -45.25 -7.33
CA SER A 484 6.60 -44.73 -7.38
C SER A 484 5.95 -44.75 -6.01
N PHE A 485 5.32 -43.67 -5.60
CA PHE A 485 4.26 -43.70 -4.58
C PHE A 485 2.94 -43.13 -5.10
N VAL A 486 2.04 -44.05 -5.37
CA VAL A 486 0.61 -43.84 -5.53
C VAL A 486 -0.02 -43.77 -4.12
N SER A 487 -0.74 -42.75 -3.79
CA SER A 487 -1.68 -42.79 -2.70
C SER A 487 -3.08 -42.42 -3.15
N LYS A 488 -4.01 -43.30 -2.82
CA LYS A 488 -5.45 -43.32 -3.10
C LYS A 488 -6.22 -42.20 -2.37
N PRO A 489 -7.44 -41.87 -2.84
CA PRO A 489 -8.31 -40.88 -2.22
C PRO A 489 -9.05 -41.47 -1.02
N MET A 490 -9.22 -40.67 0.04
CA MET A 490 -10.11 -40.95 1.14
C MET A 490 -11.39 -40.14 1.00
N LEU A 491 -12.50 -40.87 0.92
CA LEU A 491 -13.86 -40.44 1.18
C LEU A 491 -14.05 -40.20 2.70
N VAL A 492 -14.55 -39.04 3.08
CA VAL A 492 -15.73 -38.84 3.96
C VAL A 492 -16.31 -37.48 3.68
#